data_f325b047b843eedf777287d7d64fc05e
#
_entry.id   f325b047b843eedf777287d7d64fc05e
#
_cell.length_a   1.000
_cell.length_b   1.000
_cell.length_c   1.000
_cell.angle_alpha   90.00
_cell.angle_beta   90.00
_cell.angle_gamma   90.00
#
_symmetry.space_group_name_H-M   'P 1'
#
loop_
_entity.id
_entity.type
_entity.pdbx_description
1 polymer ?
#
loop_
_entity_poly.entity_id
_entity_poly.type
_entity_poly.pdbx_seq_one_letter_code
_entity_poly.pdbx_strand_id
1 'polypeptide(L)'
;MSTAKHILTAPAWPYANGPRHIGHVSGFGLPSDMFSRYQRMAGNKVLMVSGTDEHGTPIQVQADKEGLTARELADRYNGVIGHDLANLGMSYDLFTRTTTRNHYAVVQEIFLTLLKNGYIFPKTTLGAISPSTGRTLPDRYIEGTCPICGYPHARGDQCDNCGNQLDPTDLINPV
;
A
#
# COMPACT_ATOMS: atom_id res chain seq x y z
N MET A 1 -23.10 29.27 19.31
CA MET A 1 -23.25 28.21 18.30
C MET A 1 -21.83 27.76 17.93
N SER A 2 -21.50 26.49 18.11
CA SER A 2 -20.18 25.98 17.68
C SER A 2 -20.11 26.06 16.15
N THR A 3 -19.05 26.68 15.61
CA THR A 3 -18.81 26.70 14.14
C THR A 3 -18.53 25.29 13.66
N ALA A 4 -19.19 24.87 12.57
CA ALA A 4 -18.96 23.58 11.94
C ALA A 4 -17.46 23.39 11.60
N LYS A 5 -16.89 22.27 11.99
CA LYS A 5 -15.49 21.92 11.68
C LYS A 5 -15.40 21.33 10.28
N HIS A 6 -14.24 21.52 9.63
CA HIS A 6 -13.88 20.80 8.42
C HIS A 6 -13.01 19.59 8.82
N ILE A 7 -13.40 18.40 8.41
CA ILE A 7 -12.78 17.13 8.80
C ILE A 7 -12.41 16.36 7.54
N LEU A 8 -11.15 15.96 7.43
CA LEU A 8 -10.69 15.01 6.43
C LEU A 8 -10.55 13.63 7.09
N THR A 9 -11.23 12.63 6.54
CA THR A 9 -11.05 11.23 6.89
C THR A 9 -10.35 10.53 5.74
N ALA A 10 -9.12 10.08 5.96
CA ALA A 10 -8.28 9.44 4.94
C ALA A 10 -7.75 8.10 5.46
N PRO A 11 -8.53 7.01 5.40
CA PRO A 11 -8.07 5.69 5.77
C PRO A 11 -6.99 5.19 4.84
N ALA A 12 -6.17 4.25 5.32
CA ALA A 12 -5.12 3.61 4.54
C ALA A 12 -5.68 3.00 3.25
N TRP A 13 -4.97 3.17 2.15
CA TRP A 13 -5.39 2.65 0.86
C TRP A 13 -4.99 1.18 0.70
N PRO A 14 -5.93 0.29 0.36
CA PRO A 14 -5.62 -1.11 0.11
C PRO A 14 -4.89 -1.31 -1.22
N TYR A 15 -3.98 -2.28 -1.27
CA TYR A 15 -3.39 -2.71 -2.53
C TYR A 15 -4.43 -3.34 -3.46
N ALA A 16 -4.37 -3.00 -4.75
CA ALA A 16 -5.23 -3.59 -5.78
C ALA A 16 -4.70 -4.96 -6.26
N ASN A 17 -4.47 -5.89 -5.33
CA ASN A 17 -3.88 -7.22 -5.58
C ASN A 17 -4.81 -8.39 -5.22
N GLY A 18 -6.07 -8.13 -4.91
CA GLY A 18 -7.06 -9.13 -4.54
C GLY A 18 -8.32 -8.51 -3.96
N PRO A 19 -9.40 -9.31 -3.77
CA PRO A 19 -10.61 -8.86 -3.11
C PRO A 19 -10.35 -8.55 -1.63
N ARG A 20 -11.22 -7.76 -1.03
CA ARG A 20 -11.13 -7.43 0.39
C ARG A 20 -11.83 -8.50 1.24
N HIS A 21 -11.19 -8.91 2.30
CA HIS A 21 -11.80 -9.78 3.31
C HIS A 21 -12.31 -8.97 4.51
N ILE A 22 -13.07 -9.62 5.39
CA ILE A 22 -13.70 -8.96 6.54
C ILE A 22 -12.71 -8.18 7.43
N GLY A 23 -11.47 -8.65 7.58
CA GLY A 23 -10.44 -7.96 8.34
C GLY A 23 -10.05 -6.59 7.76
N HIS A 24 -10.06 -6.44 6.44
CA HIS A 24 -9.85 -5.13 5.80
C HIS A 24 -11.05 -4.21 6.06
N VAL A 25 -12.27 -4.75 5.92
CA VAL A 25 -13.50 -3.98 6.13
C VAL A 25 -13.60 -3.51 7.58
N SER A 26 -13.36 -4.40 8.55
CA SER A 26 -13.44 -4.08 9.99
C SER A 26 -12.27 -3.23 10.48
N GLY A 27 -11.08 -3.35 9.86
CA GLY A 27 -9.88 -2.65 10.30
C GLY A 27 -9.83 -1.18 9.89
N PHE A 28 -9.95 -0.88 8.60
CA PHE A 28 -9.88 0.50 8.12
C PHE A 28 -11.20 1.06 7.59
N GLY A 29 -12.04 0.24 6.99
CA GLY A 29 -13.26 0.67 6.30
C GLY A 29 -14.34 1.16 7.26
N LEU A 30 -14.92 0.24 8.04
CA LEU A 30 -16.04 0.54 8.94
C LEU A 30 -15.73 1.62 9.98
N PRO A 31 -14.60 1.60 10.72
CA PRO A 31 -14.32 2.63 11.70
C PRO A 31 -14.26 4.03 11.08
N SER A 32 -13.64 4.15 9.91
CA SER A 32 -13.53 5.43 9.20
C SER A 32 -14.89 5.92 8.68
N ASP A 33 -15.73 5.03 8.18
CA ASP A 33 -17.07 5.36 7.71
C ASP A 33 -18.00 5.76 8.86
N MET A 34 -18.00 5.00 9.96
CA MET A 34 -18.77 5.32 11.14
C MET A 34 -18.37 6.67 11.74
N PHE A 35 -17.08 6.95 11.85
CA PHE A 35 -16.57 8.25 12.28
C PHE A 35 -17.07 9.38 11.36
N SER A 36 -16.96 9.19 10.05
CA SER A 36 -17.37 10.19 9.05
C SER A 36 -18.88 10.46 9.12
N ARG A 37 -19.71 9.41 9.24
CA ARG A 37 -21.16 9.54 9.41
C ARG A 37 -21.50 10.26 10.71
N TYR A 38 -20.89 9.88 11.83
CA TYR A 38 -21.10 10.55 13.10
C TYR A 38 -20.78 12.05 13.02
N GLN A 39 -19.66 12.41 12.43
CA GLN A 39 -19.25 13.80 12.29
C GLN A 39 -20.20 14.60 11.38
N ARG A 40 -20.69 14.00 10.31
CA ARG A 40 -21.73 14.63 9.47
C ARG A 40 -23.03 14.85 10.26
N MET A 41 -23.47 13.85 11.03
CA MET A 41 -24.65 13.98 11.90
C MET A 41 -24.47 15.04 13.00
N ALA A 42 -23.25 15.23 13.48
CA ALA A 42 -22.90 16.30 14.44
C ALA A 42 -22.82 17.71 13.79
N GLY A 43 -23.13 17.84 12.50
CA GLY A 43 -23.16 19.12 11.78
C GLY A 43 -21.81 19.58 11.25
N ASN A 44 -20.79 18.71 11.24
CA ASN A 44 -19.48 19.03 10.66
C ASN A 44 -19.43 18.76 9.14
N LYS A 45 -18.54 19.46 8.45
CA LYS A 45 -18.26 19.25 7.03
C LYS A 45 -17.17 18.19 6.91
N VAL A 46 -17.51 17.00 6.40
CA VAL A 46 -16.58 15.87 6.31
C VAL A 46 -16.28 15.58 4.85
N LEU A 47 -15.01 15.43 4.54
CA LEU A 47 -14.51 14.85 3.31
C LEU A 47 -13.88 13.49 3.63
N MET A 48 -14.51 12.40 3.21
CA MET A 48 -13.98 11.04 3.36
C MET A 48 -13.40 10.56 2.03
N VAL A 49 -12.08 10.31 2.00
CA VAL A 49 -11.37 9.94 0.79
C VAL A 49 -10.60 8.64 0.97
N SER A 50 -10.58 7.81 -0.05
CA SER A 50 -9.73 6.62 -0.13
C SER A 50 -9.48 6.24 -1.59
N GLY A 51 -8.90 5.08 -1.82
CA GLY A 51 -8.63 4.55 -3.15
C GLY A 51 -7.87 3.25 -3.09
N THR A 52 -7.33 2.82 -4.23
CA THR A 52 -6.44 1.68 -4.31
C THR A 52 -4.99 2.11 -4.49
N ASP A 53 -4.11 1.49 -3.71
CA ASP A 53 -2.67 1.55 -3.94
C ASP A 53 -2.31 0.53 -5.02
N GLU A 54 -1.79 1.03 -6.15
CA GLU A 54 -1.61 0.25 -7.38
C GLU A 54 -0.15 0.11 -7.79
N HIS A 55 0.76 0.57 -6.97
CA HIS A 55 2.19 0.46 -7.19
C HIS A 55 2.83 -0.49 -6.18
N GLY A 56 3.99 -1.02 -6.58
CA GLY A 56 4.81 -1.83 -5.69
C GLY A 56 4.67 -3.33 -5.88
N THR A 57 5.51 -4.02 -5.12
CA THR A 57 5.73 -5.47 -5.18
C THR A 57 4.45 -6.33 -5.03
N PRO A 58 3.49 -6.02 -4.14
CA PRO A 58 2.31 -6.86 -3.97
C PRO A 58 1.47 -6.99 -5.24
N ILE A 59 1.41 -5.93 -6.05
CA ILE A 59 0.71 -5.97 -7.34
C ILE A 59 1.48 -6.82 -8.34
N GLN A 60 2.80 -6.62 -8.45
CA GLN A 60 3.64 -7.35 -9.40
C GLN A 60 3.62 -8.86 -9.13
N VAL A 61 3.82 -9.26 -7.87
CA VAL A 61 3.79 -10.69 -7.46
C VAL A 61 2.48 -11.36 -7.84
N GLN A 62 1.36 -10.69 -7.59
CA GLN A 62 0.06 -11.27 -7.90
C GLN A 62 -0.20 -11.29 -9.42
N ALA A 63 0.23 -10.26 -10.14
CA ALA A 63 0.14 -10.20 -11.60
C ALA A 63 0.94 -11.32 -12.26
N ASP A 64 2.19 -11.55 -11.82
CA ASP A 64 3.03 -12.64 -12.31
C ASP A 64 2.39 -14.03 -12.07
N LYS A 65 1.76 -14.23 -10.90
CA LYS A 65 1.03 -15.49 -10.58
C LYS A 65 -0.18 -15.72 -11.48
N GLU A 66 -0.88 -14.65 -11.86
CA GLU A 66 -2.08 -14.73 -12.70
C GLU A 66 -1.78 -14.63 -14.20
N GLY A 67 -0.52 -14.43 -14.59
CA GLY A 67 -0.14 -14.25 -15.99
C GLY A 67 -0.66 -12.95 -16.60
N LEU A 68 -0.82 -11.91 -15.79
CA LEU A 68 -1.33 -10.59 -16.16
C LEU A 68 -0.23 -9.54 -16.07
N THR A 69 -0.47 -8.41 -16.72
CA THR A 69 0.31 -7.20 -16.42
C THR A 69 -0.14 -6.58 -15.10
N ALA A 70 0.77 -5.89 -14.41
CA ALA A 70 0.43 -5.16 -13.18
C ALA A 70 -0.74 -4.18 -13.39
N ARG A 71 -0.84 -3.59 -14.57
CA ARG A 71 -1.93 -2.67 -14.92
C ARG A 71 -3.28 -3.37 -15.01
N GLU A 72 -3.36 -4.50 -15.72
CA GLU A 72 -4.60 -5.28 -15.85
C GLU A 72 -5.10 -5.79 -14.51
N LEU A 73 -4.17 -6.25 -13.65
CA LEU A 73 -4.50 -6.68 -12.30
C LEU A 73 -5.08 -5.52 -11.48
N ALA A 74 -4.38 -4.37 -11.47
CA ALA A 74 -4.81 -3.19 -10.73
C ALA A 74 -6.16 -2.65 -11.23
N ASP A 75 -6.38 -2.60 -12.53
CA ASP A 75 -7.67 -2.17 -13.13
C ASP A 75 -8.82 -3.07 -12.69
N ARG A 76 -8.60 -4.40 -12.68
CA ARG A 76 -9.60 -5.37 -12.20
C ARG A 76 -9.95 -5.13 -10.73
N TYR A 77 -8.95 -5.12 -9.85
CA TYR A 77 -9.20 -5.07 -8.41
C TYR A 77 -9.59 -3.68 -7.91
N ASN A 78 -9.21 -2.61 -8.57
CA ASN A 78 -9.78 -1.29 -8.30
C ASN A 78 -11.30 -1.30 -8.48
N GLY A 79 -11.78 -1.89 -9.59
CA GLY A 79 -13.22 -2.05 -9.84
C GLY A 79 -13.91 -2.91 -8.78
N VAL A 80 -13.35 -4.09 -8.47
CA VAL A 80 -13.93 -5.02 -7.47
C VAL A 80 -14.00 -4.36 -6.10
N ILE A 81 -12.88 -3.79 -5.62
CA ILE A 81 -12.80 -3.17 -4.29
C ILE A 81 -13.79 -1.99 -4.18
N GLY A 82 -13.81 -1.12 -5.18
CA GLY A 82 -14.73 0.04 -5.17
C GLY A 82 -16.20 -0.41 -5.15
N HIS A 83 -16.56 -1.41 -5.94
CA HIS A 83 -17.89 -1.97 -5.97
C HIS A 83 -18.29 -2.63 -4.64
N ASP A 84 -17.41 -3.45 -4.07
CA ASP A 84 -17.67 -4.14 -2.80
C ASP A 84 -17.87 -3.15 -1.64
N LEU A 85 -17.01 -2.14 -1.54
CA LEU A 85 -17.12 -1.11 -0.51
C LEU A 85 -18.40 -0.27 -0.68
N ALA A 86 -18.78 0.05 -1.92
CA ALA A 86 -20.03 0.75 -2.20
C ALA A 86 -21.27 -0.11 -1.82
N ASN A 87 -21.23 -1.42 -2.11
CA ASN A 87 -22.31 -2.34 -1.73
C ASN A 87 -22.45 -2.52 -0.21
N LEU A 88 -21.35 -2.38 0.52
CA LEU A 88 -21.35 -2.32 1.99
C LEU A 88 -21.87 -0.97 2.53
N GLY A 89 -22.18 -0.02 1.64
CA GLY A 89 -22.72 1.28 2.00
C GLY A 89 -21.67 2.27 2.53
N MET A 90 -20.39 2.06 2.24
CA MET A 90 -19.32 2.99 2.64
C MET A 90 -19.53 4.38 2.01
N SER A 91 -19.49 5.42 2.82
CA SER A 91 -19.87 6.79 2.44
C SER A 91 -18.70 7.65 1.96
N TYR A 92 -17.83 7.09 1.10
CA TYR A 92 -16.73 7.86 0.50
C TYR A 92 -17.25 9.01 -0.36
N ASP A 93 -16.69 10.19 -0.18
CA ASP A 93 -16.91 11.33 -1.09
C ASP A 93 -16.04 11.19 -2.35
N LEU A 94 -14.86 10.54 -2.20
CA LEU A 94 -13.97 10.20 -3.30
C LEU A 94 -13.30 8.85 -3.04
N PHE A 95 -13.54 7.89 -3.93
CA PHE A 95 -12.75 6.67 -4.02
C PHE A 95 -11.98 6.68 -5.33
N THR A 96 -10.66 6.75 -5.27
CA THR A 96 -9.77 6.94 -6.43
C THR A 96 -8.66 5.89 -6.48
N ARG A 97 -7.55 6.19 -7.14
CA ARG A 97 -6.44 5.26 -7.34
C ARG A 97 -5.11 6.00 -7.51
N THR A 98 -4.00 5.36 -7.17
CA THR A 98 -2.66 5.96 -7.29
C THR A 98 -2.17 6.09 -8.73
N THR A 99 -2.82 5.45 -9.72
CA THR A 99 -2.45 5.53 -11.15
C THR A 99 -3.18 6.64 -11.91
N THR A 100 -3.61 7.69 -11.24
CA THR A 100 -4.16 8.88 -11.92
C THR A 100 -3.07 9.87 -12.29
N ARG A 101 -3.29 10.64 -13.36
CA ARG A 101 -2.36 11.72 -13.79
C ARG A 101 -2.14 12.75 -12.69
N ASN A 102 -3.21 13.10 -11.95
CA ASN A 102 -3.13 14.02 -10.83
C ASN A 102 -2.22 13.48 -9.71
N HIS A 103 -2.39 12.21 -9.35
CA HIS A 103 -1.55 11.57 -8.34
C HIS A 103 -0.07 11.59 -8.76
N TYR A 104 0.24 11.22 -10.00
CA TYR A 104 1.61 11.26 -10.52
C TYR A 104 2.22 12.66 -10.42
N ALA A 105 1.48 13.70 -10.85
CA ALA A 105 1.98 15.06 -10.80
C ALA A 105 2.32 15.49 -9.37
N VAL A 106 1.42 15.26 -8.41
CA VAL A 106 1.61 15.65 -7.02
C VAL A 106 2.77 14.89 -6.37
N VAL A 107 2.86 13.56 -6.57
CA VAL A 107 3.93 12.74 -5.98
C VAL A 107 5.30 13.17 -6.55
N GLN A 108 5.40 13.40 -7.86
CA GLN A 108 6.64 13.85 -8.48
C GLN A 108 7.06 15.24 -7.99
N GLU A 109 6.12 16.17 -7.85
CA GLU A 109 6.38 17.49 -7.29
C GLU A 109 6.90 17.44 -5.86
N ILE A 110 6.26 16.63 -5.00
CA ILE A 110 6.70 16.42 -3.61
C ILE A 110 8.11 15.83 -3.59
N PHE A 111 8.38 14.79 -4.39
CA PHE A 111 9.70 14.17 -4.46
C PHE A 111 10.78 15.17 -4.87
N LEU A 112 10.55 15.93 -5.94
CA LEU A 112 11.51 16.93 -6.42
C LEU A 112 11.73 18.05 -5.40
N THR A 113 10.70 18.46 -4.69
CA THR A 113 10.79 19.46 -3.62
C THR A 113 11.64 18.96 -2.46
N LEU A 114 11.43 17.71 -2.02
CA LEU A 114 12.22 17.10 -0.95
C LEU A 114 13.69 16.91 -1.36
N LEU A 115 13.93 16.49 -2.62
CA LEU A 115 15.28 16.36 -3.17
C LEU A 115 16.00 17.72 -3.21
N LYS A 116 15.34 18.77 -3.72
CA LYS A 116 15.87 20.14 -3.77
C LYS A 116 16.20 20.68 -2.38
N ASN A 117 15.39 20.34 -1.38
CA ASN A 117 15.59 20.78 0.01
C ASN A 117 16.62 19.93 0.77
N GLY A 118 17.23 18.92 0.14
CA GLY A 118 18.27 18.08 0.74
C GLY A 118 17.76 17.00 1.70
N TYR A 119 16.45 16.73 1.74
CA TYR A 119 15.88 15.65 2.57
C TYR A 119 15.99 14.26 1.93
N ILE A 120 16.21 14.21 0.62
CA ILE A 120 16.43 12.97 -0.14
C ILE A 120 17.80 13.04 -0.77
N PHE A 121 18.55 11.94 -0.69
CA PHE A 121 19.87 11.81 -1.28
C PHE A 121 20.08 10.40 -1.85
N PRO A 122 20.90 10.23 -2.90
CA PRO A 122 21.26 8.92 -3.44
C PRO A 122 22.05 8.08 -2.43
N LYS A 123 21.69 6.79 -2.31
CA LYS A 123 22.44 5.80 -1.53
C LYS A 123 22.61 4.53 -2.36
N THR A 124 23.83 4.06 -2.49
CA THR A 124 24.10 2.76 -3.12
C THR A 124 23.96 1.65 -2.09
N THR A 125 23.15 0.64 -2.42
CA THR A 125 22.98 -0.58 -1.62
C THR A 125 23.23 -1.81 -2.47
N LEU A 126 23.52 -2.94 -1.84
CA LEU A 126 23.55 -4.23 -2.52
C LEU A 126 22.12 -4.68 -2.75
N GLY A 127 21.83 -5.19 -3.93
CA GLY A 127 20.53 -5.73 -4.28
C GLY A 127 20.64 -7.14 -4.83
N ALA A 128 19.64 -7.97 -4.63
CA ALA A 128 19.60 -9.30 -5.20
C ALA A 128 19.16 -9.25 -6.67
N ILE A 129 19.78 -10.11 -7.48
CA ILE A 129 19.46 -10.27 -8.90
C ILE A 129 19.13 -11.75 -9.14
N SER A 130 18.01 -12.01 -9.82
CA SER A 130 17.66 -13.35 -10.27
C SER A 130 18.64 -13.81 -11.36
N PRO A 131 19.39 -14.90 -11.17
CA PRO A 131 20.31 -15.40 -12.20
C PRO A 131 19.59 -15.84 -13.47
N SER A 132 18.35 -16.34 -13.36
CA SER A 132 17.58 -16.88 -14.48
C SER A 132 16.95 -15.79 -15.36
N THR A 133 16.60 -14.63 -14.79
CA THR A 133 15.90 -13.56 -15.51
C THR A 133 16.71 -12.29 -15.68
N GLY A 134 17.81 -12.14 -14.94
CA GLY A 134 18.61 -10.91 -14.87
C GLY A 134 17.87 -9.72 -14.22
N ARG A 135 16.71 -9.96 -13.60
CA ARG A 135 15.91 -8.91 -12.95
C ARG A 135 16.41 -8.66 -11.53
N THR A 136 16.43 -7.41 -11.13
CA THR A 136 16.55 -7.04 -9.72
C THR A 136 15.33 -7.54 -8.97
N LEU A 137 15.56 -8.21 -7.85
CA LEU A 137 14.49 -8.74 -7.01
C LEU A 137 14.15 -7.75 -5.89
N PRO A 138 12.88 -7.38 -5.74
CA PRO A 138 12.43 -6.68 -4.54
C PRO A 138 12.63 -7.54 -3.29
N ASP A 139 12.82 -6.88 -2.14
CA ASP A 139 13.15 -7.52 -0.87
C ASP A 139 12.21 -8.67 -0.49
N ARG A 140 10.92 -8.54 -0.81
CA ARG A 140 9.89 -9.55 -0.51
C ARG A 140 9.91 -10.81 -1.39
N TYR A 141 10.74 -10.83 -2.43
CA TYR A 141 10.98 -12.03 -3.23
C TYR A 141 12.09 -12.92 -2.64
N ILE A 142 12.77 -12.43 -1.61
CA ILE A 142 13.92 -13.09 -1.02
C ILE A 142 13.50 -13.61 0.35
N GLU A 143 13.63 -14.91 0.55
CA GLU A 143 13.42 -15.57 1.83
C GLU A 143 14.72 -16.19 2.30
N GLY A 144 14.89 -16.30 3.61
CA GLY A 144 16.06 -16.94 4.20
C GLY A 144 15.95 -17.02 5.71
N THR A 145 17.03 -17.52 6.35
CA THR A 145 17.05 -17.62 7.80
C THR A 145 17.42 -16.26 8.41
N CYS A 146 16.59 -15.81 9.36
CA CYS A 146 16.86 -14.59 10.12
C CYS A 146 18.17 -14.68 10.91
N PRO A 147 19.12 -13.77 10.74
CA PRO A 147 20.39 -13.78 11.47
C PRO A 147 20.22 -13.48 12.97
N ILE A 148 19.09 -12.91 13.37
CA ILE A 148 18.84 -12.48 14.75
C ILE A 148 18.18 -13.59 15.58
N CYS A 149 17.14 -14.24 15.05
CA CYS A 149 16.37 -15.22 15.81
C CYS A 149 16.37 -16.65 15.23
N GLY A 150 17.02 -16.88 14.09
CA GLY A 150 17.10 -18.20 13.46
C GLY A 150 15.82 -18.66 12.77
N TYR A 151 14.81 -17.80 12.61
CA TYR A 151 13.58 -18.15 11.90
C TYR A 151 13.87 -18.44 10.42
N PRO A 152 13.48 -19.62 9.86
CA PRO A 152 13.93 -20.07 8.55
C PRO A 152 13.23 -19.41 7.35
N HIS A 153 12.14 -18.68 7.57
CA HIS A 153 11.31 -18.05 6.54
C HIS A 153 11.20 -16.53 6.72
N ALA A 154 12.29 -15.89 7.15
CA ALA A 154 12.34 -14.44 7.21
C ALA A 154 12.41 -13.84 5.80
N ARG A 155 11.75 -12.71 5.60
CA ARG A 155 11.77 -11.97 4.34
C ARG A 155 12.89 -10.95 4.33
N GLY A 156 13.28 -10.50 3.14
CA GLY A 156 14.37 -9.56 2.99
C GLY A 156 14.12 -8.16 3.56
N ASP A 157 12.88 -7.81 3.92
CA ASP A 157 12.53 -6.53 4.53
C ASP A 157 12.31 -6.63 6.04
N GLN A 158 11.87 -7.80 6.54
CA GLN A 158 11.61 -8.00 7.97
C GLN A 158 11.50 -9.48 8.33
N CYS A 159 11.68 -9.78 9.61
CA CYS A 159 11.40 -11.10 10.17
C CYS A 159 10.02 -11.14 10.81
N ASP A 160 9.12 -11.97 10.30
CA ASP A 160 7.76 -12.13 10.83
C ASP A 160 7.73 -12.73 12.25
N ASN A 161 8.81 -13.39 12.67
CA ASN A 161 8.89 -14.00 14.02
C ASN A 161 9.39 -13.01 15.09
N CYS A 162 10.44 -12.24 14.84
CA CYS A 162 11.00 -11.34 15.83
C CYS A 162 10.71 -9.85 15.58
N GLY A 163 10.08 -9.50 14.44
CA GLY A 163 9.68 -8.14 14.10
C GLY A 163 10.84 -7.20 13.71
N ASN A 164 12.06 -7.67 13.65
CA ASN A 164 13.20 -6.85 13.27
C ASN A 164 13.21 -6.57 11.77
N GLN A 165 13.59 -5.34 11.40
CA GLN A 165 13.93 -5.00 10.02
C GLN A 165 15.20 -5.74 9.61
N LEU A 166 15.21 -6.24 8.39
CA LEU A 166 16.32 -6.94 7.77
C LEU A 166 16.66 -6.29 6.43
N ASP A 167 17.89 -6.51 5.99
CA ASP A 167 18.30 -6.30 4.61
C ASP A 167 18.39 -7.69 3.93
N PRO A 168 18.00 -7.85 2.66
CA PRO A 168 18.13 -9.13 1.95
C PRO A 168 19.54 -9.73 2.01
N THR A 169 20.55 -8.87 2.11
CA THR A 169 21.96 -9.28 2.20
C THR A 169 22.34 -9.85 3.58
N ASP A 170 21.52 -9.63 4.60
CA ASP A 170 21.75 -10.14 5.96
C ASP A 170 21.20 -11.55 6.18
N LEU A 171 20.29 -12.00 5.31
CA LEU A 171 19.68 -13.30 5.42
C LEU A 171 20.71 -14.43 5.27
N ILE A 172 20.59 -15.45 6.09
CA ILE A 172 21.39 -16.68 6.00
C ILE A 172 20.70 -17.62 5.01
N ASN A 173 21.48 -18.16 4.04
CA ASN A 173 20.99 -19.02 2.96
C ASN A 173 19.78 -18.40 2.22
N PRO A 174 19.90 -17.21 1.61
CA PRO A 174 18.80 -16.58 0.89
C PRO A 174 18.43 -17.38 -0.36
N VAL A 175 17.13 -17.47 -0.64
CA VAL A 175 16.53 -18.09 -1.83
C VAL A 175 15.53 -17.15 -2.47
#